data_c8756921b6281036845841fa0ea04de5
#
_entry.id   c8756921b6281036845841fa0ea04de5
#
_cell.length_a   1.000
_cell.length_b   1.000
_cell.length_c   1.000
_cell.angle_alpha   90.00
_cell.angle_beta   90.00
_cell.angle_gamma   90.00
#
_symmetry.space_group_name_H-M   'P 1'
#
loop_
_entity.id
_entity.type
_entity.pdbx_description
1 polymer ?
#
loop_
_entity_poly.entity_id
_entity_poly.type
_entity_poly.pdbx_seq_one_letter_code
_entity_poly.pdbx_strand_id
1 'polypeptide(L)'
;MTLALLPQPDAREGRDRLEILTALISAPSFDPLFRGDIIKIPAGHPVYRWNCLAGCERTVMGHGDLCAAHQELWRRHHAEGGTRAGFLQAARPFGPGDGIEEHPCRICPGRPASHLTLRLCHYHQFRWYNYRDRRGDDVGFDKWLACQEGTAGYGRCRVRVCPETAFSPLGLCSRHEARYQREGRPGGAALPGQWGNRYEGRGLPVPLEYADEPAFRRWCATTAAVLRPDQVNLRGLHPLLRAEIQWGMCWHARGQHGKWELSPIQRLANY
;
A
#
# COMPACT_ATOMS: atom_id res chain seq x y z
N MET A 1 5.42 35.04 2.55
CA MET A 1 4.47 34.79 3.65
C MET A 1 5.21 34.00 4.73
N THR A 2 5.55 34.66 5.84
CA THR A 2 6.23 34.00 6.97
C THR A 2 5.14 33.29 7.78
N LEU A 3 5.14 31.96 7.77
CA LEU A 3 4.29 31.17 8.65
C LEU A 3 4.73 31.48 10.10
N ALA A 4 3.86 32.13 10.87
CA ALA A 4 4.07 32.30 12.27
C ALA A 4 4.16 30.93 12.93
N LEU A 5 5.30 30.63 13.56
CA LEU A 5 5.46 29.42 14.37
C LEU A 5 4.44 29.53 15.52
N LEU A 6 3.44 28.66 15.49
CA LEU A 6 2.54 28.49 16.62
C LEU A 6 3.37 28.13 17.86
N PRO A 7 3.10 28.72 19.02
CA PRO A 7 3.81 28.37 20.24
C PRO A 7 3.67 26.88 20.48
N GLN A 8 4.79 26.21 20.76
CA GLN A 8 4.76 24.79 21.10
C GLN A 8 3.96 24.64 22.40
N PRO A 9 2.95 23.75 22.44
CA PRO A 9 2.19 23.52 23.65
C PRO A 9 3.14 23.04 24.76
N ASP A 10 2.91 23.49 25.98
CA ASP A 10 3.61 22.99 27.17
C ASP A 10 3.51 21.46 27.22
N ALA A 11 4.57 20.79 27.66
CA ALA A 11 4.62 19.34 27.77
C ALA A 11 3.49 18.76 28.65
N ARG A 12 2.94 19.54 29.55
CA ARG A 12 1.78 19.19 30.38
C ARG A 12 0.49 19.25 29.56
N GLU A 13 0.24 20.33 28.83
CA GLU A 13 -0.93 20.45 27.95
C GLU A 13 -0.96 19.33 26.90
N GLY A 14 0.21 18.96 26.36
CA GLY A 14 0.32 17.85 25.42
C GLY A 14 -0.07 16.50 26.02
N ARG A 15 0.26 16.24 27.30
CA ARG A 15 -0.13 15.02 28.01
C ARG A 15 -1.62 14.98 28.31
N ASP A 16 -2.16 16.05 28.86
CA ASP A 16 -3.58 16.16 29.20
C ASP A 16 -4.44 16.00 27.94
N ARG A 17 -4.03 16.60 26.84
CA ARG A 17 -4.69 16.47 25.53
C ARG A 17 -4.65 15.05 25.00
N LEU A 18 -3.50 14.37 25.10
CA LEU A 18 -3.37 12.96 24.72
C LEU A 18 -4.28 12.05 25.54
N GLU A 19 -4.37 12.25 26.86
CA GLU A 19 -5.25 11.46 27.73
C GLU A 19 -6.73 11.63 27.34
N ILE A 20 -7.17 12.86 27.11
CA ILE A 20 -8.53 13.17 26.66
C ILE A 20 -8.82 12.47 25.31
N LEU A 21 -7.94 12.63 24.32
CA LEU A 21 -8.13 12.02 23.00
C LEU A 21 -8.13 10.49 23.08
N THR A 22 -7.26 9.91 23.91
CA THR A 22 -7.20 8.45 24.11
C THR A 22 -8.51 7.94 24.71
N ALA A 23 -9.08 8.64 25.69
CA ALA A 23 -10.36 8.28 26.28
C ALA A 23 -11.51 8.37 25.25
N LEU A 24 -11.54 9.43 24.45
CA LEU A 24 -12.53 9.61 23.37
C LEU A 24 -12.44 8.53 22.30
N ILE A 25 -11.22 8.16 21.86
CA ILE A 25 -10.97 7.12 20.85
C ILE A 25 -11.34 5.74 21.39
N SER A 26 -11.17 5.51 22.69
CA SER A 26 -11.51 4.25 23.37
C SER A 26 -13.02 4.09 23.60
N ALA A 27 -13.78 5.18 23.56
CA ALA A 27 -15.21 5.15 23.82
C ALA A 27 -15.97 4.24 22.85
N PRO A 28 -16.99 3.46 23.28
CA PRO A 28 -17.76 2.59 22.40
C PRO A 28 -18.40 3.31 21.20
N SER A 29 -18.71 4.59 21.38
CA SER A 29 -19.29 5.44 20.35
C SER A 29 -18.29 5.87 19.26
N PHE A 30 -16.98 5.68 19.45
CA PHE A 30 -15.98 6.03 18.44
C PHE A 30 -15.99 5.02 17.31
N ASP A 31 -15.94 5.49 16.06
CA ASP A 31 -15.96 4.63 14.88
C ASP A 31 -14.72 3.73 14.84
N PRO A 32 -14.88 2.39 14.85
CA PRO A 32 -13.78 1.46 14.83
C PRO A 32 -12.87 1.58 13.60
N LEU A 33 -13.37 2.10 12.49
CA LEU A 33 -12.59 2.34 11.27
C LEU A 33 -11.34 3.21 11.55
N PHE A 34 -11.46 4.19 12.43
CA PHE A 34 -10.40 5.18 12.70
C PHE A 34 -9.51 4.83 13.91
N ARG A 35 -9.71 3.68 14.57
CA ARG A 35 -8.93 3.30 15.77
C ARG A 35 -7.54 2.73 15.47
N GLY A 36 -7.35 2.17 14.29
CA GLY A 36 -6.12 1.46 13.95
C GLY A 36 -4.93 2.39 13.68
N ASP A 37 -3.72 1.86 13.82
CA ASP A 37 -2.51 2.53 13.35
C ASP A 37 -2.44 2.62 11.82
N ILE A 38 -3.23 1.82 11.14
CA ILE A 38 -3.46 1.88 9.70
C ILE A 38 -4.96 1.98 9.50
N ILE A 39 -5.39 3.15 9.05
CA ILE A 39 -6.78 3.44 8.73
C ILE A 39 -7.00 3.09 7.27
N LYS A 40 -7.66 1.97 6.99
CA LYS A 40 -7.97 1.53 5.63
C LYS A 40 -9.40 1.96 5.26
N ILE A 41 -9.49 2.92 4.36
CA ILE A 41 -10.77 3.50 3.93
C ILE A 41 -11.43 2.58 2.91
N PRO A 42 -12.67 2.11 3.14
CA PRO A 42 -13.37 1.28 2.17
C PRO A 42 -13.69 2.05 0.89
N ALA A 43 -13.77 1.34 -0.22
CA ALA A 43 -14.22 1.89 -1.49
C ALA A 43 -15.64 2.47 -1.33
N GLY A 44 -15.88 3.64 -1.93
CA GLY A 44 -17.17 4.32 -1.83
C GLY A 44 -17.45 5.04 -0.51
N HIS A 45 -16.45 5.18 0.38
CA HIS A 45 -16.64 5.94 1.61
C HIS A 45 -17.16 7.36 1.33
N PRO A 46 -18.21 7.84 2.01
CA PRO A 46 -18.92 9.06 1.62
C PRO A 46 -18.05 10.32 1.72
N VAL A 47 -17.16 10.39 2.70
CA VAL A 47 -16.31 11.55 2.99
C VAL A 47 -14.91 11.39 2.42
N TYR A 48 -14.23 10.28 2.72
CA TYR A 48 -12.86 10.01 2.29
C TYR A 48 -12.84 9.16 1.02
N ARG A 49 -13.04 9.81 -0.11
CA ARG A 49 -13.07 9.13 -1.39
C ARG A 49 -11.68 9.04 -2.01
N TRP A 50 -11.27 7.84 -2.34
CA TRP A 50 -10.03 7.57 -3.03
C TRP A 50 -10.23 6.82 -4.36
N ASN A 51 -11.39 6.19 -4.55
CA ASN A 51 -11.72 5.36 -5.70
C ASN A 51 -12.65 6.06 -6.69
N CYS A 52 -12.66 5.57 -7.93
CA CYS A 52 -13.45 6.06 -9.03
C CYS A 52 -14.95 5.98 -8.77
N LEU A 53 -15.71 7.04 -9.12
CA LEU A 53 -17.18 7.10 -9.01
C LEU A 53 -17.92 6.04 -9.83
N ALA A 54 -17.29 5.53 -10.91
CA ALA A 54 -17.86 4.44 -11.71
C ALA A 54 -17.71 3.06 -11.01
N GLY A 55 -17.39 3.02 -9.71
CA GLY A 55 -17.31 1.81 -8.91
C GLY A 55 -16.03 1.00 -9.03
N CYS A 56 -15.03 1.50 -9.78
CA CYS A 56 -13.73 0.82 -9.87
C CYS A 56 -12.96 0.94 -8.56
N GLU A 57 -12.19 -0.08 -8.22
CA GLU A 57 -11.15 -0.03 -7.20
C GLU A 57 -9.85 0.64 -7.71
N ARG A 58 -9.99 1.63 -8.59
CA ARG A 58 -8.89 2.43 -9.13
C ARG A 58 -8.89 3.81 -8.53
N THR A 59 -7.69 4.35 -8.30
CA THR A 59 -7.55 5.72 -7.79
C THR A 59 -8.13 6.74 -8.73
N VAL A 60 -8.72 7.78 -8.16
CA VAL A 60 -9.09 9.00 -8.90
C VAL A 60 -7.85 9.75 -9.36
N MET A 61 -7.96 10.50 -10.44
CA MET A 61 -6.89 11.37 -10.92
C MET A 61 -7.04 12.78 -10.39
N GLY A 62 -6.01 13.25 -9.68
CA GLY A 62 -5.96 14.61 -9.14
C GLY A 62 -7.17 14.91 -8.26
N HIS A 63 -7.77 16.07 -8.43
CA HIS A 63 -8.99 16.50 -7.74
C HIS A 63 -10.28 15.94 -8.37
N GLY A 64 -10.15 15.05 -9.36
CA GLY A 64 -11.29 14.43 -10.04
C GLY A 64 -11.97 13.34 -9.21
N ASP A 65 -13.02 12.79 -9.78
CA ASP A 65 -13.81 11.70 -9.20
C ASP A 65 -13.82 10.44 -10.07
N LEU A 66 -13.04 10.43 -11.15
CA LEU A 66 -12.84 9.30 -12.06
C LEU A 66 -11.39 8.86 -12.12
N CYS A 67 -11.15 7.56 -12.33
CA CYS A 67 -9.83 7.04 -12.67
C CYS A 67 -9.44 7.44 -14.11
N ALA A 68 -8.15 7.30 -14.46
CA ALA A 68 -7.63 7.70 -15.77
C ALA A 68 -8.45 7.13 -16.95
N ALA A 69 -8.77 5.84 -16.90
CA ALA A 69 -9.53 5.18 -17.95
C ALA A 69 -10.95 5.75 -18.08
N HIS A 70 -11.66 5.97 -16.97
CA HIS A 70 -12.99 6.57 -17.02
C HIS A 70 -12.97 8.05 -17.36
N GLN A 71 -11.91 8.77 -17.01
CA GLN A 71 -11.74 10.16 -17.41
C GLN A 71 -11.61 10.29 -18.93
N GLU A 72 -10.91 9.35 -19.58
CA GLU A 72 -10.81 9.30 -21.03
C GLU A 72 -12.15 8.96 -21.70
N LEU A 73 -12.86 7.94 -21.18
CA LEU A 73 -14.19 7.60 -21.68
C LEU A 73 -15.19 8.73 -21.49
N TRP A 74 -15.13 9.42 -20.34
CA TRP A 74 -15.96 10.60 -20.10
C TRP A 74 -15.69 11.72 -21.09
N ARG A 75 -14.43 12.02 -21.42
CA ARG A 75 -14.10 13.05 -22.42
C ARG A 75 -14.74 12.74 -23.77
N ARG A 76 -14.70 11.49 -24.21
CA ARG A 76 -15.35 11.06 -25.49
C ARG A 76 -16.86 11.20 -25.41
N HIS A 77 -17.49 10.66 -24.38
CA HIS A 77 -18.94 10.74 -24.17
C HIS A 77 -19.42 12.21 -24.10
N HIS A 78 -18.67 13.06 -23.45
CA HIS A 78 -18.99 14.50 -23.39
C HIS A 78 -18.83 15.21 -24.74
N ALA A 79 -17.84 14.87 -25.52
CA ALA A 79 -17.66 15.40 -26.87
C ALA A 79 -18.81 15.02 -27.82
N GLU A 80 -19.47 13.90 -27.57
CA GLU A 80 -20.67 13.43 -28.26
C GLU A 80 -21.97 14.03 -27.71
N GLY A 81 -21.89 15.00 -26.79
CA GLY A 81 -23.04 15.68 -26.17
C GLY A 81 -23.67 14.92 -24.99
N GLY A 82 -23.00 13.87 -24.48
CA GLY A 82 -23.48 13.09 -23.36
C GLY A 82 -23.39 13.83 -22.02
N THR A 83 -24.31 13.50 -21.10
CA THR A 83 -24.35 14.07 -19.74
C THR A 83 -23.53 13.25 -18.74
N ARG A 84 -23.04 13.90 -17.68
CA ARG A 84 -22.29 13.24 -16.60
C ARG A 84 -23.10 12.13 -15.93
N ALA A 85 -24.38 12.37 -15.68
CA ALA A 85 -25.28 11.39 -15.07
C ALA A 85 -25.46 10.15 -15.95
N GLY A 86 -25.73 10.36 -17.24
CA GLY A 86 -25.85 9.28 -18.22
C GLY A 86 -24.58 8.46 -18.35
N PHE A 87 -23.41 9.14 -18.38
CA PHE A 87 -22.13 8.44 -18.38
C PHE A 87 -21.96 7.53 -17.15
N LEU A 88 -22.22 8.04 -15.94
CA LEU A 88 -22.03 7.27 -14.70
C LEU A 88 -22.99 6.08 -14.60
N GLN A 89 -24.20 6.20 -15.15
CA GLN A 89 -25.16 5.09 -15.21
C GLN A 89 -24.72 3.98 -16.16
N ALA A 90 -24.10 4.34 -17.28
CA ALA A 90 -23.64 3.40 -18.31
C ALA A 90 -22.23 2.84 -18.05
N ALA A 91 -21.41 3.52 -17.25
CA ALA A 91 -20.04 3.14 -16.98
C ALA A 91 -19.96 1.81 -16.24
N ARG A 92 -19.14 0.89 -16.75
CA ARG A 92 -18.85 -0.38 -16.07
C ARG A 92 -17.54 -0.29 -15.30
N PRO A 93 -17.49 -0.81 -14.07
CA PRO A 93 -16.26 -0.83 -13.29
C PRO A 93 -15.13 -1.56 -14.03
N PHE A 94 -13.96 -0.95 -14.08
CA PHE A 94 -12.73 -1.67 -14.42
C PHE A 94 -12.23 -2.47 -13.23
N GLY A 95 -11.52 -3.54 -13.48
CA GLY A 95 -10.81 -4.29 -12.44
C GLY A 95 -9.82 -3.42 -11.68
N PRO A 96 -9.23 -3.93 -10.56
CA PRO A 96 -8.31 -3.19 -9.72
C PRO A 96 -7.16 -2.59 -10.54
N GLY A 97 -6.77 -1.38 -10.19
CA GLY A 97 -5.63 -0.69 -10.79
C GLY A 97 -4.32 -1.05 -10.11
N ASP A 98 -3.21 -0.78 -10.80
CA ASP A 98 -1.90 -0.94 -10.21
C ASP A 98 -1.75 -0.11 -8.93
N GLY A 99 -1.19 -0.70 -7.91
CA GLY A 99 -0.78 -0.01 -6.69
C GLY A 99 -1.80 0.12 -5.57
N ILE A 100 -3.04 -0.36 -5.74
CA ILE A 100 -4.04 -0.37 -4.67
C ILE A 100 -3.85 -1.58 -3.77
N GLU A 101 -3.71 -2.76 -4.34
CA GLU A 101 -3.49 -3.99 -3.59
C GLU A 101 -2.36 -4.83 -4.20
N GLU A 102 -1.47 -5.37 -3.34
CA GLU A 102 -0.56 -6.42 -3.77
C GLU A 102 -1.30 -7.75 -3.68
N HIS A 103 -1.72 -8.27 -4.83
CA HIS A 103 -2.34 -9.58 -4.85
C HIS A 103 -1.36 -10.67 -4.40
N PRO A 104 -1.79 -11.63 -3.58
CA PRO A 104 -0.94 -12.77 -3.26
C PRO A 104 -0.74 -13.64 -4.51
N CYS A 105 0.39 -14.33 -4.54
CA CYS A 105 0.63 -15.37 -5.52
C CYS A 105 -0.44 -16.48 -5.40
N ARG A 106 -0.94 -16.98 -6.52
CA ARG A 106 -1.94 -18.08 -6.54
C ARG A 106 -1.45 -19.37 -5.89
N ILE A 107 -0.12 -19.56 -5.81
CA ILE A 107 0.52 -20.75 -5.24
C ILE A 107 1.05 -20.45 -3.83
N CYS A 108 1.61 -19.26 -3.60
CA CYS A 108 2.27 -18.90 -2.35
C CYS A 108 1.46 -17.78 -1.65
N PRO A 109 0.59 -18.07 -0.71
CA PRO A 109 -0.24 -17.04 -0.06
C PRO A 109 0.59 -16.01 0.74
N GLY A 110 1.81 -16.36 1.15
CA GLY A 110 2.74 -15.46 1.85
C GLY A 110 3.67 -14.65 0.94
N ARG A 111 3.50 -14.72 -0.40
CA ARG A 111 4.32 -13.95 -1.35
C ARG A 111 3.43 -13.09 -2.24
N PRO A 112 3.76 -11.80 -2.44
CA PRO A 112 3.05 -10.97 -3.40
C PRO A 112 3.32 -11.46 -4.83
N ALA A 113 2.33 -11.27 -5.71
CA ALA A 113 2.48 -11.54 -7.12
C ALA A 113 3.36 -10.49 -7.80
N SER A 114 4.33 -10.91 -8.59
CA SER A 114 5.14 -10.05 -9.45
C SER A 114 4.51 -9.83 -10.83
N HIS A 115 3.70 -10.79 -11.26
CA HIS A 115 2.99 -10.73 -12.54
C HIS A 115 1.47 -10.64 -12.29
N LEU A 116 0.88 -9.48 -12.58
CA LEU A 116 -0.51 -9.18 -12.24
C LEU A 116 -1.52 -10.11 -12.92
N THR A 117 -1.35 -10.38 -14.23
CA THR A 117 -2.27 -11.22 -15.00
C THR A 117 -2.24 -12.68 -14.55
N LEU A 118 -1.03 -13.27 -14.42
CA LEU A 118 -0.86 -14.66 -13.98
C LEU A 118 -1.04 -14.82 -12.47
N ARG A 119 -0.90 -13.72 -11.71
CA ARG A 119 -0.91 -13.70 -10.25
C ARG A 119 0.09 -14.69 -9.64
N LEU A 120 1.32 -14.68 -10.17
CA LEU A 120 2.43 -15.49 -9.70
C LEU A 120 3.51 -14.62 -9.08
N CYS A 121 4.14 -15.07 -7.99
CA CYS A 121 5.36 -14.46 -7.50
C CYS A 121 6.52 -14.71 -8.48
N HIS A 122 7.61 -13.96 -8.35
CA HIS A 122 8.76 -14.04 -9.24
C HIS A 122 9.28 -15.48 -9.43
N TYR A 123 9.36 -16.26 -8.35
CA TYR A 123 9.78 -17.68 -8.39
C TYR A 123 8.89 -18.53 -9.28
N HIS A 124 7.56 -18.50 -9.08
CA HIS A 124 6.63 -19.31 -9.87
C HIS A 124 6.43 -18.77 -11.28
N GLN A 125 6.55 -17.47 -11.48
CA GLN A 125 6.57 -16.88 -12.82
C GLN A 125 7.74 -17.41 -13.66
N PHE A 126 8.93 -17.41 -13.08
CA PHE A 126 10.13 -17.94 -13.75
C PHE A 126 9.99 -19.45 -14.05
N ARG A 127 9.46 -20.24 -13.11
CA ARG A 127 9.19 -21.67 -13.33
C ARG A 127 8.16 -21.92 -14.42
N TRP A 128 7.11 -21.09 -14.47
CA TRP A 128 6.11 -21.18 -15.53
C TRP A 128 6.71 -20.92 -16.90
N TYR A 129 7.47 -19.85 -17.07
CA TYR A 129 8.10 -19.55 -18.35
C TYR A 129 9.07 -20.64 -18.78
N ASN A 130 9.94 -21.13 -17.90
CA ASN A 130 10.83 -22.25 -18.21
C ASN A 130 10.09 -23.54 -18.56
N TYR A 131 8.93 -23.79 -17.95
CA TYR A 131 8.13 -24.97 -18.27
C TYR A 131 7.49 -24.83 -19.65
N ARG A 132 6.90 -23.68 -19.94
CA ARG A 132 6.31 -23.36 -21.24
C ARG A 132 7.35 -23.43 -22.37
N ASP A 133 8.52 -22.83 -22.18
CA ASP A 133 9.59 -22.81 -23.18
C ASP A 133 10.10 -24.22 -23.52
N ARG A 134 10.05 -25.16 -22.58
CA ARG A 134 10.45 -26.55 -22.79
C ARG A 134 9.37 -27.42 -23.42
N ARG A 135 8.10 -27.09 -23.21
CA ARG A 135 6.95 -27.92 -23.59
C ARG A 135 6.16 -27.39 -24.77
N GLY A 136 6.40 -26.13 -25.17
CA GLY A 136 5.63 -25.43 -26.18
C GLY A 136 4.40 -24.69 -25.61
N ASP A 137 3.78 -23.87 -26.42
CA ASP A 137 2.67 -22.98 -26.01
C ASP A 137 1.34 -23.72 -25.71
N ASP A 138 1.20 -24.98 -26.16
CA ASP A 138 -0.03 -25.79 -25.96
C ASP A 138 -0.19 -26.32 -24.53
N VAL A 139 0.72 -25.99 -23.62
CA VAL A 139 0.66 -26.46 -22.25
C VAL A 139 -0.33 -25.63 -21.43
N GLY A 140 -1.39 -26.29 -20.95
CA GLY A 140 -2.40 -25.65 -20.12
C GLY A 140 -1.84 -25.10 -18.82
N PHE A 141 -1.93 -23.78 -18.64
CA PHE A 141 -1.48 -23.10 -17.42
C PHE A 141 -2.10 -23.67 -16.14
N ASP A 142 -3.41 -23.99 -16.17
CA ASP A 142 -4.10 -24.52 -14.99
C ASP A 142 -3.63 -25.93 -14.60
N LYS A 143 -3.26 -26.78 -15.58
CA LYS A 143 -2.65 -28.08 -15.31
C LYS A 143 -1.27 -27.92 -14.62
N TRP A 144 -0.46 -27.01 -15.13
CA TRP A 144 0.82 -26.72 -14.50
C TRP A 144 0.64 -26.17 -13.09
N LEU A 145 -0.31 -25.23 -12.90
CA LEU A 145 -0.60 -24.58 -11.62
C LEU A 145 -0.99 -25.62 -10.54
N ALA A 146 -1.82 -26.60 -10.90
CA ALA A 146 -2.29 -27.66 -9.99
C ALA A 146 -1.16 -28.57 -9.47
N CYS A 147 -0.03 -28.64 -10.19
CA CYS A 147 1.13 -29.44 -9.81
C CYS A 147 2.19 -28.66 -9.02
N GLN A 148 1.93 -27.37 -8.68
CA GLN A 148 2.92 -26.57 -7.97
C GLN A 148 2.70 -26.60 -6.47
N GLU A 149 3.80 -26.64 -5.72
CA GLU A 149 3.80 -26.50 -4.28
C GLU A 149 4.12 -25.06 -3.87
N GLY A 150 3.43 -24.57 -2.86
CA GLY A 150 3.68 -23.25 -2.29
C GLY A 150 5.02 -23.18 -1.57
N THR A 151 5.70 -22.05 -1.70
CA THR A 151 6.93 -21.75 -0.95
C THR A 151 6.65 -20.73 0.14
N ALA A 152 7.43 -20.78 1.22
CA ALA A 152 7.32 -19.84 2.31
C ALA A 152 7.50 -18.38 1.83
N GLY A 153 6.78 -17.45 2.45
CA GLY A 153 6.96 -16.02 2.23
C GLY A 153 8.26 -15.51 2.83
N TYR A 154 8.66 -14.31 2.42
CA TYR A 154 9.83 -13.62 2.96
C TYR A 154 9.50 -12.78 4.21
N GLY A 155 8.29 -12.92 4.75
CA GLY A 155 7.83 -12.19 5.93
C GLY A 155 7.36 -10.78 5.63
N ARG A 156 7.39 -9.92 6.66
CA ARG A 156 7.02 -8.50 6.52
C ARG A 156 8.18 -7.67 6.00
N CYS A 157 7.85 -6.54 5.37
CA CYS A 157 8.84 -5.54 4.99
C CYS A 157 9.67 -5.09 6.20
N ARG A 158 11.00 -5.02 6.04
CA ARG A 158 11.94 -4.60 7.10
C ARG A 158 11.85 -3.13 7.46
N VAL A 159 11.25 -2.29 6.59
CA VAL A 159 10.99 -0.89 6.93
C VAL A 159 10.02 -0.83 8.08
N ARG A 160 10.45 -0.25 9.20
CA ARG A 160 9.79 -0.31 10.51
C ARG A 160 8.30 0.03 10.48
N VAL A 161 7.95 1.06 9.75
CA VAL A 161 6.57 1.57 9.68
C VAL A 161 5.73 0.95 8.55
N CYS A 162 6.34 0.10 7.71
CA CYS A 162 5.66 -0.52 6.57
C CYS A 162 4.85 -1.75 6.97
N PRO A 163 3.55 -1.83 6.62
CA PRO A 163 2.73 -3.00 6.89
C PRO A 163 2.83 -4.10 5.84
N GLU A 164 3.46 -3.81 4.69
CA GLU A 164 3.45 -4.66 3.51
C GLU A 164 4.26 -5.95 3.69
N THR A 165 3.93 -6.94 2.87
CA THR A 165 4.70 -8.19 2.77
C THR A 165 6.00 -7.96 1.98
N ALA A 166 7.08 -8.63 2.37
CA ALA A 166 8.33 -8.58 1.63
C ALA A 166 8.17 -9.26 0.26
N PHE A 167 8.63 -8.56 -0.77
CA PHE A 167 8.58 -9.00 -2.16
C PHE A 167 9.73 -9.96 -2.52
N SER A 168 10.89 -9.74 -1.90
CA SER A 168 12.12 -10.48 -2.17
C SER A 168 12.81 -10.95 -0.88
N PRO A 169 13.81 -11.83 -0.98
CA PRO A 169 14.63 -12.27 0.16
C PRO A 169 15.38 -11.14 0.86
N LEU A 170 15.55 -9.97 0.25
CA LEU A 170 16.08 -8.77 0.93
C LEU A 170 15.19 -8.34 2.11
N GLY A 171 13.94 -8.83 2.14
CA GLY A 171 12.98 -8.49 3.19
C GLY A 171 12.34 -7.11 2.97
N LEU A 172 12.33 -6.60 1.75
CA LEU A 172 11.67 -5.35 1.38
C LEU A 172 10.43 -5.63 0.52
N CYS A 173 9.38 -4.83 0.67
CA CYS A 173 8.26 -4.86 -0.26
C CYS A 173 8.69 -4.27 -1.62
N SER A 174 7.94 -4.52 -2.68
CA SER A 174 8.27 -4.11 -4.05
C SER A 174 8.64 -2.61 -4.16
N ARG A 175 7.89 -1.75 -3.50
CA ARG A 175 8.09 -0.30 -3.53
C ARG A 175 9.30 0.15 -2.71
N HIS A 176 9.54 -0.47 -1.55
CA HIS A 176 10.74 -0.17 -0.77
C HIS A 176 11.99 -0.74 -1.41
N GLU A 177 11.92 -1.87 -2.09
CA GLU A 177 13.04 -2.39 -2.87
C GLU A 177 13.39 -1.45 -4.03
N ALA A 178 12.41 -0.98 -4.79
CA ALA A 178 12.61 0.01 -5.84
C ALA A 178 13.17 1.33 -5.30
N ARG A 179 12.73 1.77 -4.12
CA ARG A 179 13.27 2.96 -3.44
C ARG A 179 14.70 2.74 -2.99
N TYR A 180 15.01 1.60 -2.37
CA TYR A 180 16.33 1.20 -1.94
C TYR A 180 17.35 1.24 -3.09
N GLN A 181 16.96 0.70 -4.27
CA GLN A 181 17.79 0.75 -5.47
C GLN A 181 18.03 2.19 -5.95
N ARG A 182 16.99 3.02 -6.00
CA ARG A 182 17.10 4.44 -6.43
C ARG A 182 17.95 5.28 -5.49
N GLU A 183 17.98 4.97 -4.21
CA GLU A 183 18.78 5.67 -3.19
C GLU A 183 20.21 5.12 -3.10
N GLY A 184 20.66 4.33 -4.06
CA GLY A 184 22.03 3.83 -4.13
C GLY A 184 22.32 2.67 -3.17
N ARG A 185 21.32 1.96 -2.70
CA ARG A 185 21.43 0.79 -1.82
C ARG A 185 22.16 1.07 -0.51
N PRO A 186 21.64 1.95 0.36
CA PRO A 186 22.30 2.27 1.64
C PRO A 186 22.67 1.03 2.43
N GLY A 187 23.96 0.91 2.80
CA GLY A 187 24.51 -0.24 3.51
C GLY A 187 24.78 -1.48 2.65
N GLY A 188 24.51 -1.43 1.34
CA GLY A 188 24.93 -2.44 0.38
C GLY A 188 24.40 -3.85 0.65
N ALA A 189 23.17 -3.98 1.21
CA ALA A 189 22.57 -5.30 1.45
C ALA A 189 22.41 -6.08 0.14
N ALA A 190 22.90 -7.31 0.12
CA ALA A 190 22.89 -8.21 -1.03
C ALA A 190 22.50 -9.62 -0.63
N LEU A 191 22.06 -10.38 -1.60
CA LEU A 191 21.84 -11.82 -1.46
C LEU A 191 23.17 -12.56 -1.66
N PRO A 192 23.44 -13.64 -0.90
CA PRO A 192 24.65 -14.42 -1.09
C PRO A 192 24.69 -15.06 -2.48
N GLY A 193 25.88 -15.34 -2.97
CA GLY A 193 26.05 -16.02 -4.25
C GLY A 193 25.24 -17.32 -4.32
N GLN A 194 24.57 -17.56 -5.45
CA GLN A 194 23.73 -18.74 -5.70
C GLN A 194 22.60 -18.95 -4.67
N TRP A 195 22.11 -17.87 -4.05
CA TRP A 195 21.05 -17.93 -3.02
C TRP A 195 19.83 -18.74 -3.50
N GLY A 196 19.42 -18.58 -4.75
CA GLY A 196 18.27 -19.29 -5.32
C GLY A 196 18.39 -20.80 -5.25
N ASN A 197 19.59 -21.34 -5.50
CA ASN A 197 19.85 -22.77 -5.43
C ASN A 197 19.92 -23.29 -3.99
N ARG A 198 20.39 -22.46 -3.06
CA ARG A 198 20.64 -22.84 -1.67
C ARG A 198 19.44 -22.68 -0.76
N TYR A 199 18.65 -21.62 -0.95
CA TYR A 199 17.63 -21.18 0.00
C TYR A 199 16.22 -21.12 -0.59
N GLU A 200 16.10 -20.79 -1.89
CA GLU A 200 14.79 -20.60 -2.51
C GLU A 200 13.96 -21.88 -2.51
N GLY A 201 12.72 -21.77 -2.06
CA GLY A 201 11.79 -22.90 -1.97
C GLY A 201 12.03 -23.88 -0.80
N ARG A 202 13.12 -23.71 -0.02
CA ARG A 202 13.44 -24.61 1.09
C ARG A 202 12.93 -24.14 2.45
N GLY A 203 12.24 -22.99 2.50
CA GLY A 203 11.74 -22.40 3.75
C GLY A 203 12.83 -21.89 4.71
N LEU A 204 14.10 -21.87 4.26
CA LEU A 204 15.20 -21.37 5.07
C LEU A 204 15.34 -19.86 4.91
N PRO A 205 15.64 -19.13 6.01
CA PRO A 205 15.94 -17.72 5.91
C PRO A 205 17.23 -17.50 5.12
N VAL A 206 17.20 -16.53 4.19
CA VAL A 206 18.39 -16.18 3.40
C VAL A 206 19.26 -15.22 4.24
N PRO A 207 20.50 -15.59 4.59
CA PRO A 207 21.42 -14.67 5.24
C PRO A 207 21.82 -13.57 4.25
N LEU A 208 21.64 -12.31 4.63
CA LEU A 208 22.08 -11.18 3.81
C LEU A 208 23.55 -10.88 4.05
N GLU A 209 24.25 -10.50 2.99
CA GLU A 209 25.56 -9.90 3.02
C GLU A 209 25.42 -8.38 3.02
N TYR A 210 26.28 -7.67 3.75
CA TYR A 210 26.22 -6.23 3.88
C TYR A 210 27.62 -5.60 3.68
N ALA A 211 27.66 -4.45 3.01
CA ALA A 211 28.83 -3.59 3.04
C ALA A 211 28.88 -2.78 4.36
N ASP A 212 27.72 -2.30 4.83
CA ASP A 212 27.52 -1.61 6.11
C ASP A 212 26.12 -1.94 6.66
N GLU A 213 26.03 -2.97 7.50
CA GLU A 213 24.77 -3.40 8.11
C GLU A 213 24.12 -2.30 8.96
N PRO A 214 24.83 -1.54 9.82
CA PRO A 214 24.27 -0.41 10.54
C PRO A 214 23.60 0.63 9.62
N ALA A 215 24.19 0.97 8.48
CA ALA A 215 23.59 1.89 7.52
C ALA A 215 22.28 1.33 6.91
N PHE A 216 22.24 0.05 6.54
CA PHE A 216 21.03 -0.59 6.07
C PHE A 216 19.93 -0.60 7.15
N ARG A 217 20.29 -0.93 8.39
CA ARG A 217 19.33 -0.91 9.53
C ARG A 217 18.80 0.49 9.80
N ARG A 218 19.64 1.53 9.76
CA ARG A 218 19.19 2.93 9.88
C ARG A 218 18.23 3.28 8.76
N TRP A 219 18.55 2.94 7.52
CA TRP A 219 17.67 3.19 6.38
C TRP A 219 16.29 2.53 6.59
N CYS A 220 16.23 1.27 7.00
CA CYS A 220 14.98 0.58 7.31
C CYS A 220 14.19 1.24 8.46
N ALA A 221 14.88 1.81 9.46
CA ALA A 221 14.27 2.44 10.61
C ALA A 221 13.69 3.83 10.30
N THR A 222 14.32 4.58 9.39
CA THR A 222 13.99 5.99 9.09
C THR A 222 13.21 6.19 7.79
N THR A 223 13.17 5.17 6.92
CA THR A 223 12.43 5.27 5.66
C THR A 223 10.93 5.35 5.92
N ALA A 224 10.27 6.33 5.28
CA ALA A 224 8.83 6.52 5.37
C ALA A 224 8.06 5.34 4.77
N ALA A 225 6.85 5.11 5.26
CA ALA A 225 5.96 4.08 4.74
C ALA A 225 5.60 4.29 3.26
N VAL A 226 5.22 3.21 2.61
CA VAL A 226 4.62 3.28 1.27
C VAL A 226 3.27 3.98 1.37
N LEU A 227 3.06 5.00 0.54
CA LEU A 227 1.76 5.64 0.39
C LEU A 227 0.82 4.74 -0.42
N ARG A 228 -0.31 4.40 0.20
CA ARG A 228 -1.42 3.71 -0.44
C ARG A 228 -2.60 4.67 -0.55
N PRO A 229 -3.30 4.73 -1.68
CA PRO A 229 -4.38 5.69 -1.89
C PRO A 229 -5.59 5.44 -0.98
N ASP A 230 -5.80 4.21 -0.55
CA ASP A 230 -6.93 3.74 0.25
C ASP A 230 -6.66 3.76 1.76
N GLN A 231 -5.48 4.21 2.20
CA GLN A 231 -5.13 4.12 3.62
C GLN A 231 -4.31 5.30 4.14
N VAL A 232 -4.43 5.56 5.43
CA VAL A 232 -3.54 6.44 6.20
C VAL A 232 -2.74 5.58 7.17
N ASN A 233 -1.41 5.65 7.07
CA ASN A 233 -0.51 4.93 7.96
C ASN A 233 0.02 5.87 9.05
N LEU A 234 -0.36 5.61 10.28
CA LEU A 234 -0.01 6.41 11.47
C LEU A 234 1.15 5.81 12.28
N ARG A 235 1.75 4.71 11.80
CA ARG A 235 2.87 4.05 12.49
C ARG A 235 4.09 4.97 12.54
N GLY A 236 4.71 5.03 13.69
CA GLY A 236 5.90 5.85 13.91
C GLY A 236 5.61 7.33 14.23
N LEU A 237 4.37 7.78 14.15
CA LEU A 237 4.00 9.12 14.58
C LEU A 237 4.07 9.27 16.10
N HIS A 238 4.31 10.50 16.52
CA HIS A 238 4.17 10.86 17.92
C HIS A 238 2.74 10.53 18.41
N PRO A 239 2.56 9.95 19.63
CA PRO A 239 1.26 9.50 20.12
C PRO A 239 0.15 10.55 20.04
N LEU A 240 0.45 11.79 20.39
CA LEU A 240 -0.50 12.91 20.34
C LEU A 240 -0.97 13.18 18.90
N LEU A 241 -0.04 13.31 17.95
CA LEU A 241 -0.38 13.57 16.55
C LEU A 241 -1.21 12.41 15.97
N ARG A 242 -0.88 11.16 16.32
CA ARG A 242 -1.68 10.01 15.92
C ARG A 242 -3.10 10.11 16.44
N ALA A 243 -3.28 10.40 17.73
CA ALA A 243 -4.60 10.54 18.34
C ALA A 243 -5.40 11.71 17.73
N GLU A 244 -4.74 12.83 17.44
CA GLU A 244 -5.36 13.99 16.77
C GLU A 244 -5.87 13.64 15.36
N ILE A 245 -5.08 12.90 14.57
CA ILE A 245 -5.49 12.47 13.24
C ILE A 245 -6.67 11.49 13.33
N GLN A 246 -6.59 10.48 14.20
CA GLN A 246 -7.66 9.51 14.40
C GLN A 246 -8.98 10.18 14.80
N TRP A 247 -8.92 11.06 15.79
CA TRP A 247 -10.10 11.79 16.27
C TRP A 247 -10.63 12.75 15.21
N GLY A 248 -9.76 13.54 14.58
CA GLY A 248 -10.13 14.51 13.54
C GLY A 248 -10.79 13.85 12.33
N MET A 249 -10.26 12.70 11.86
CA MET A 249 -10.87 11.95 10.76
C MET A 249 -12.25 11.40 11.15
N CYS A 250 -12.39 10.82 12.34
CA CYS A 250 -13.68 10.32 12.83
C CYS A 250 -14.71 11.44 12.97
N TRP A 251 -14.31 12.56 13.57
CA TRP A 251 -15.19 13.72 13.76
C TRP A 251 -15.65 14.31 12.42
N HIS A 252 -14.72 14.48 11.47
CA HIS A 252 -15.02 14.98 10.13
C HIS A 252 -15.95 14.02 9.35
N ALA A 253 -15.76 12.71 9.47
CA ALA A 253 -16.64 11.73 8.86
C ALA A 253 -18.08 11.81 9.36
N ARG A 254 -18.27 12.04 10.68
CA ARG A 254 -19.59 12.19 11.30
C ARG A 254 -20.32 13.46 10.90
N GLY A 255 -19.58 14.55 10.79
CA GLY A 255 -20.13 15.87 10.48
C GLY A 255 -20.58 16.03 9.03
N GLN A 256 -20.31 15.07 8.14
CA GLN A 256 -20.58 15.16 6.70
C GLN A 256 -20.08 16.47 6.06
N HIS A 257 -18.98 17.01 6.56
CA HIS A 257 -18.41 18.30 6.17
C HIS A 257 -17.83 18.36 4.73
N GLY A 258 -18.33 17.52 3.85
CA GLY A 258 -17.89 17.44 2.46
C GLY A 258 -16.84 16.36 2.21
N LYS A 259 -16.46 16.19 0.95
CA LYS A 259 -15.47 15.20 0.54
C LYS A 259 -14.06 15.70 0.88
N TRP A 260 -13.27 14.84 1.47
CA TRP A 260 -11.87 15.12 1.77
C TRP A 260 -10.95 14.13 1.07
N GLU A 261 -9.84 14.65 0.54
CA GLU A 261 -8.78 13.83 -0.02
C GLU A 261 -7.90 13.26 1.09
N LEU A 262 -7.49 12.00 0.95
CA LEU A 262 -6.57 11.37 1.90
C LEU A 262 -5.12 11.85 1.73
N SER A 263 -4.76 12.32 0.54
CA SER A 263 -3.37 12.66 0.21
C SER A 263 -2.73 13.72 1.12
N PRO A 264 -3.40 14.78 1.57
CA PRO A 264 -2.85 15.71 2.56
C PRO A 264 -2.58 15.05 3.92
N ILE A 265 -3.51 14.20 4.40
CA ILE A 265 -3.37 13.49 5.68
C ILE A 265 -2.21 12.49 5.59
N GLN A 266 -2.12 11.75 4.49
CA GLN A 266 -1.01 10.81 4.24
C GLN A 266 0.35 11.52 4.21
N ARG A 267 0.41 12.71 3.61
CA ARG A 267 1.64 13.53 3.61
C ARG A 267 2.00 13.98 5.01
N LEU A 268 1.03 14.48 5.78
CA LEU A 268 1.26 14.88 7.17
C LEU A 268 1.79 13.72 8.01
N ALA A 269 1.28 12.51 7.79
CA ALA A 269 1.71 11.30 8.50
C ALA A 269 3.12 10.80 8.09
N ASN A 270 3.71 11.30 7.01
CA ASN A 270 5.04 10.88 6.52
C ASN A 270 6.12 11.96 6.70
N TYR A 271 5.80 13.07 7.34
CA TYR A 271 6.76 14.08 7.81
C TYR A 271 7.26 13.73 9.21
#